data_a6bd55827d979fc2f95cd8864af4d763
#
_entry.id   a6bd55827d979fc2f95cd8864af4d763
#
_cell.length_a   1.000
_cell.length_b   1.000
_cell.length_c   1.000
_cell.angle_alpha   90.00
_cell.angle_beta   90.00
_cell.angle_gamma   90.00
#
_symmetry.space_group_name_H-M   'P 1'
#
loop_
_entity.id
_entity.type
_entity.pdbx_description
1 polymer ?
#
loop_
_entity_poly.entity_id
_entity_poly.type
_entity_poly.pdbx_seq_one_letter_code
_entity_poly.pdbx_strand_id
1 'polypeptide(L)'
;NAIKNFSEFPALGLVLDVMIGIGAAEKSGYFDKLMISVVNKAPKKLIVPTIILIGILGSTAGDAATIILPPLAAMLFIKIGYHPIAGLAMAYASAVGGFAANLVVGMQDALVYSFTDPAARIVSKDIKTNVAMNWYFIAASVVVLLPTIHLVTTKLIIPRLGRYDESQAHEDTEETSSHITPQENKALFWTNISFVVLIVLLIICAIPEHSFLRNAKTGSLLDDAPLINGVGLIILVVFLVPGTIYGILSGEIKNTKDL
;
A
#
# COMPACT_ATOMS: atom_id res chain seq x y z
N ASN A 1 -4.79 35.86 0.13
CA ASN A 1 -3.92 35.68 -1.03
C ASN A 1 -3.78 34.18 -1.33
N ALA A 2 -4.42 33.71 -2.41
CA ALA A 2 -4.51 32.25 -2.73
C ALA A 2 -3.12 31.59 -2.87
N ILE A 3 -2.16 32.29 -3.49
CA ILE A 3 -0.79 31.77 -3.69
C ILE A 3 -0.10 31.57 -2.33
N LYS A 4 -0.23 32.55 -1.42
CA LYS A 4 0.36 32.47 -0.10
C LYS A 4 -0.26 31.31 0.71
N ASN A 5 -1.58 31.20 0.71
CA ASN A 5 -2.28 30.12 1.40
C ASN A 5 -1.92 28.74 0.85
N PHE A 6 -1.66 28.62 -0.45
CA PHE A 6 -1.22 27.38 -1.07
C PHE A 6 0.24 27.04 -0.70
N SER A 7 1.16 28.00 -0.79
CA SER A 7 2.59 27.78 -0.50
C SER A 7 2.89 27.56 0.98
N GLU A 8 2.09 28.16 1.87
CA GLU A 8 2.20 28.00 3.32
C GLU A 8 1.32 26.86 3.87
N PHE A 9 0.68 26.07 2.99
CA PHE A 9 -0.18 24.98 3.41
C PHE A 9 0.66 23.85 4.04
N PRO A 10 0.47 23.51 5.33
CA PRO A 10 1.38 22.63 6.07
C PRO A 10 1.50 21.23 5.49
N ALA A 11 0.41 20.75 4.84
CA ALA A 11 0.39 19.42 4.25
C ALA A 11 1.10 19.33 2.89
N LEU A 12 1.34 20.46 2.21
CA LEU A 12 1.79 20.45 0.81
C LEU A 12 3.11 19.71 0.63
N GLY A 13 4.12 20.03 1.44
CA GLY A 13 5.44 19.37 1.35
C GLY A 13 5.35 17.87 1.61
N LEU A 14 4.71 17.49 2.71
CA LEU A 14 4.56 16.08 3.09
C LEU A 14 3.81 15.27 2.02
N VAL A 15 2.72 15.82 1.48
CA VAL A 15 1.93 15.15 0.45
C VAL A 15 2.73 14.99 -0.83
N LEU A 16 3.44 16.03 -1.28
CA LEU A 16 4.27 15.96 -2.49
C LEU A 16 5.38 14.94 -2.35
N ASP A 17 6.11 14.93 -1.22
CA ASP A 17 7.17 13.95 -0.97
C ASP A 17 6.64 12.51 -1.04
N VAL A 18 5.54 12.25 -0.34
CA VAL A 18 4.93 10.92 -0.32
C VAL A 18 4.39 10.51 -1.69
N MET A 19 3.71 11.41 -2.40
CA MET A 19 3.15 11.14 -3.73
C MET A 19 4.23 10.90 -4.78
N ILE A 20 5.36 11.60 -4.73
CA ILE A 20 6.48 11.37 -5.65
C ILE A 20 7.04 9.95 -5.44
N GLY A 21 7.28 9.54 -4.19
CA GLY A 21 7.80 8.21 -3.89
C GLY A 21 6.88 7.08 -4.32
N ILE A 22 5.62 7.15 -3.87
CA ILE A 22 4.60 6.14 -4.18
C ILE A 22 4.26 6.14 -5.67
N GLY A 23 4.09 7.32 -6.29
CA GLY A 23 3.79 7.45 -7.71
C GLY A 23 4.89 6.88 -8.62
N ALA A 24 6.16 7.01 -8.24
CA ALA A 24 7.26 6.38 -8.97
C ALA A 24 7.19 4.84 -8.90
N ALA A 25 6.88 4.28 -7.72
CA ALA A 25 6.72 2.84 -7.54
C ALA A 25 5.47 2.31 -8.27
N GLU A 26 4.38 3.07 -8.30
CA GLU A 26 3.16 2.75 -9.03
C GLU A 26 3.40 2.80 -10.55
N LYS A 27 3.93 3.91 -11.06
CA LYS A 27 4.19 4.11 -12.49
C LYS A 27 5.21 3.10 -13.05
N SER A 28 6.15 2.62 -12.23
CA SER A 28 7.09 1.57 -12.63
C SER A 28 6.45 0.19 -12.80
N GLY A 29 5.19 -0.01 -12.38
CA GLY A 29 4.50 -1.30 -12.35
C GLY A 29 4.93 -2.22 -11.18
N TYR A 30 5.73 -1.72 -10.24
CA TYR A 30 6.22 -2.51 -9.11
C TYR A 30 5.08 -3.06 -8.25
N PHE A 31 4.13 -2.21 -7.87
CA PHE A 31 3.00 -2.64 -7.03
C PHE A 31 2.11 -3.66 -7.72
N ASP A 32 1.87 -3.48 -9.03
CA ASP A 32 1.07 -4.38 -9.85
C ASP A 32 1.64 -5.79 -9.81
N LYS A 33 2.92 -5.91 -10.17
CA LYS A 33 3.60 -7.20 -10.23
C LYS A 33 3.87 -7.79 -8.85
N LEU A 34 4.04 -6.97 -7.83
CA LEU A 34 4.14 -7.42 -6.44
C LEU A 34 2.82 -8.07 -6.00
N MET A 35 1.67 -7.41 -6.22
CA MET A 35 0.35 -7.95 -5.90
C MET A 35 0.08 -9.26 -6.64
N ILE A 36 0.33 -9.29 -7.96
CA ILE A 36 0.18 -10.49 -8.78
C ILE A 36 1.10 -11.62 -8.26
N SER A 37 2.36 -11.32 -7.93
CA SER A 37 3.32 -12.31 -7.42
C SER A 37 2.86 -12.94 -6.10
N VAL A 38 2.39 -12.11 -5.16
CA VAL A 38 1.94 -12.60 -3.85
C VAL A 38 0.69 -13.47 -4.01
N VAL A 39 -0.27 -13.03 -4.80
CA VAL A 39 -1.52 -13.78 -5.02
C VAL A 39 -1.27 -15.10 -5.74
N ASN A 40 -0.42 -15.11 -6.79
CA ASN A 40 -0.10 -16.33 -7.55
C ASN A 40 0.66 -17.37 -6.72
N LYS A 41 1.43 -16.95 -5.73
CA LYS A 41 2.17 -17.85 -4.81
C LYS A 41 1.33 -18.32 -3.63
N ALA A 42 0.14 -17.79 -3.43
CA ALA A 42 -0.71 -18.15 -2.31
C ALA A 42 -1.23 -19.60 -2.45
N PRO A 43 -1.18 -20.41 -1.38
CA PRO A 43 -1.81 -21.73 -1.39
C PRO A 43 -3.32 -21.62 -1.66
N LYS A 44 -3.89 -22.59 -2.40
CA LYS A 44 -5.33 -22.57 -2.79
C LYS A 44 -6.28 -22.26 -1.64
N LYS A 45 -6.00 -22.78 -0.44
CA LYS A 45 -6.82 -22.54 0.77
C LYS A 45 -6.71 -21.11 1.31
N LEU A 46 -5.64 -20.40 1.00
CA LEU A 46 -5.35 -19.05 1.49
C LEU A 46 -5.56 -17.97 0.43
N ILE A 47 -5.97 -18.32 -0.81
CA ILE A 47 -6.17 -17.35 -1.89
C ILE A 47 -7.15 -16.25 -1.43
N VAL A 48 -8.31 -16.63 -0.91
CA VAL A 48 -9.34 -15.66 -0.46
C VAL A 48 -8.80 -14.71 0.61
N PRO A 49 -8.29 -15.19 1.77
CA PRO A 49 -7.76 -14.28 2.79
C PRO A 49 -6.52 -13.51 2.31
N THR A 50 -5.71 -14.06 1.40
CA THR A 50 -4.55 -13.36 0.83
C THR A 50 -5.00 -12.17 -0.04
N ILE A 51 -5.99 -12.35 -0.92
CA ILE A 51 -6.52 -11.26 -1.74
C ILE A 51 -7.13 -10.17 -0.84
N ILE A 52 -7.89 -10.56 0.19
CA ILE A 52 -8.46 -9.61 1.14
C ILE A 52 -7.37 -8.81 1.84
N LEU A 53 -6.33 -9.48 2.34
CA LEU A 53 -5.22 -8.82 3.02
C LEU A 53 -4.49 -7.85 2.09
N ILE A 54 -4.19 -8.27 0.85
CA ILE A 54 -3.55 -7.41 -0.15
C ILE A 54 -4.46 -6.22 -0.49
N GLY A 55 -5.77 -6.42 -0.61
CA GLY A 55 -6.71 -5.33 -0.84
C GLY A 55 -6.68 -4.29 0.28
N ILE A 56 -6.76 -4.74 1.53
CA ILE A 56 -6.69 -3.85 2.71
C ILE A 56 -5.36 -3.10 2.77
N LEU A 57 -4.23 -3.82 2.64
CA LEU A 57 -2.89 -3.22 2.71
C LEU A 57 -2.52 -2.43 1.45
N GLY A 58 -3.21 -2.69 0.35
CA GLY A 58 -2.97 -2.04 -0.94
C GLY A 58 -3.22 -0.54 -0.94
N SER A 59 -4.00 -0.03 0.02
CA SER A 59 -4.19 1.41 0.22
C SER A 59 -2.89 2.17 0.54
N THR A 60 -1.85 1.50 1.05
CA THR A 60 -0.50 2.07 1.19
C THR A 60 0.16 2.40 -0.14
N ALA A 61 -0.24 1.68 -1.19
CA ALA A 61 0.29 1.80 -2.55
C ALA A 61 -0.56 2.72 -3.46
N GLY A 62 -1.40 3.58 -2.87
CA GLY A 62 -2.30 4.45 -3.63
C GLY A 62 -3.51 3.71 -4.18
N ASP A 63 -3.93 4.06 -5.40
CA ASP A 63 -5.15 3.53 -6.02
C ASP A 63 -4.93 2.24 -6.83
N ALA A 64 -3.69 1.80 -7.01
CA ALA A 64 -3.34 0.63 -7.82
C ALA A 64 -4.11 -0.64 -7.39
N ALA A 65 -4.27 -0.86 -6.08
CA ALA A 65 -4.99 -2.03 -5.58
C ALA A 65 -6.47 -2.05 -6.00
N THR A 66 -7.12 -0.90 -6.11
CA THR A 66 -8.55 -0.81 -6.52
C THR A 66 -8.76 -1.13 -7.98
N ILE A 67 -7.75 -0.92 -8.82
CA ILE A 67 -7.81 -1.14 -10.26
C ILE A 67 -7.41 -2.58 -10.62
N ILE A 68 -6.31 -3.07 -10.02
CA ILE A 68 -5.66 -4.33 -10.44
C ILE A 68 -6.25 -5.54 -9.73
N LEU A 69 -6.55 -5.39 -8.44
CA LEU A 69 -6.94 -6.54 -7.62
C LEU A 69 -8.32 -7.12 -7.98
N PRO A 70 -9.36 -6.34 -8.32
CA PRO A 70 -10.66 -6.90 -8.67
C PRO A 70 -10.64 -7.80 -9.91
N PRO A 71 -10.09 -7.42 -11.08
CA PRO A 71 -10.02 -8.31 -12.23
C PRO A 71 -9.11 -9.52 -11.98
N LEU A 72 -8.00 -9.36 -11.26
CA LEU A 72 -7.12 -10.47 -10.88
C LEU A 72 -7.86 -11.48 -9.99
N ALA A 73 -8.62 -11.00 -8.99
CA ALA A 73 -9.42 -11.85 -8.12
C ALA A 73 -10.53 -12.57 -8.88
N ALA A 74 -11.17 -11.92 -9.85
CA ALA A 74 -12.18 -12.55 -10.71
C ALA A 74 -11.59 -13.74 -11.48
N MET A 75 -10.44 -13.58 -12.14
CA MET A 75 -9.75 -14.64 -12.85
C MET A 75 -9.34 -15.80 -11.94
N LEU A 76 -8.85 -15.50 -10.74
CA LEU A 76 -8.46 -16.53 -9.77
C LEU A 76 -9.66 -17.30 -9.23
N PHE A 77 -10.80 -16.63 -9.04
CA PHE A 77 -12.03 -17.28 -8.61
C PHE A 77 -12.54 -18.27 -9.65
N ILE A 78 -12.47 -17.95 -10.95
CA ILE A 78 -12.75 -18.91 -12.03
C ILE A 78 -11.83 -20.14 -11.89
N LYS A 79 -10.51 -19.95 -11.74
CA LYS A 79 -9.53 -21.04 -11.62
C LYS A 79 -9.78 -21.97 -10.40
N ILE A 80 -10.41 -21.46 -9.35
CA ILE A 80 -10.74 -22.27 -8.16
C ILE A 80 -12.22 -22.73 -8.13
N GLY A 81 -12.97 -22.48 -9.23
CA GLY A 81 -14.34 -22.98 -9.41
C GLY A 81 -15.42 -22.09 -8.76
N TYR A 82 -15.11 -20.84 -8.46
CA TYR A 82 -16.07 -19.86 -7.94
C TYR A 82 -16.50 -18.88 -9.02
N HIS A 83 -17.62 -18.20 -8.76
CA HIS A 83 -18.13 -17.18 -9.65
C HIS A 83 -17.21 -15.93 -9.65
N PRO A 84 -16.79 -15.40 -10.83
CA PRO A 84 -15.86 -14.29 -10.93
C PRO A 84 -16.35 -13.01 -10.24
N ILE A 85 -17.67 -12.74 -10.28
CA ILE A 85 -18.27 -11.60 -9.60
C ILE A 85 -18.02 -11.65 -8.08
N ALA A 86 -17.95 -12.83 -7.47
CA ALA A 86 -17.63 -12.95 -6.06
C ALA A 86 -16.19 -12.50 -5.77
N GLY A 87 -15.24 -12.86 -6.64
CA GLY A 87 -13.85 -12.42 -6.55
C GLY A 87 -13.71 -10.91 -6.74
N LEU A 88 -14.35 -10.38 -7.77
CA LEU A 88 -14.35 -8.95 -8.07
C LEU A 88 -14.94 -8.13 -6.92
N ALA A 89 -16.12 -8.49 -6.44
CA ALA A 89 -16.79 -7.79 -5.34
C ALA A 89 -15.98 -7.84 -4.04
N MET A 90 -15.40 -9.01 -3.73
CA MET A 90 -14.54 -9.19 -2.55
C MET A 90 -13.30 -8.32 -2.61
N ALA A 91 -12.58 -8.34 -3.73
CA ALA A 91 -11.35 -7.59 -3.89
C ALA A 91 -11.62 -6.08 -3.85
N TYR A 92 -12.66 -5.63 -4.52
CA TYR A 92 -13.09 -4.22 -4.48
C TYR A 92 -13.50 -3.80 -3.06
N ALA A 93 -14.30 -4.61 -2.36
CA ALA A 93 -14.68 -4.34 -0.98
C ALA A 93 -13.46 -4.30 -0.03
N SER A 94 -12.44 -5.12 -0.30
CA SER A 94 -11.21 -5.14 0.48
C SER A 94 -10.37 -3.88 0.25
N ALA A 95 -10.21 -3.45 -1.00
CA ALA A 95 -9.42 -2.29 -1.36
C ALA A 95 -10.09 -0.98 -0.93
N VAL A 96 -11.39 -0.82 -1.20
CA VAL A 96 -12.14 0.41 -0.89
C VAL A 96 -12.63 0.41 0.57
N GLY A 97 -13.19 -0.69 1.06
CA GLY A 97 -13.66 -0.79 2.44
C GLY A 97 -12.52 -0.85 3.46
N GLY A 98 -11.36 -1.38 3.05
CA GLY A 98 -10.13 -1.44 3.86
C GLY A 98 -9.23 -0.22 3.74
N PHE A 99 -9.63 0.82 3.01
CA PHE A 99 -8.78 1.94 2.61
C PHE A 99 -8.04 2.65 3.75
N ALA A 100 -8.68 2.79 4.91
CA ALA A 100 -8.09 3.40 6.10
C ALA A 100 -7.48 2.37 7.09
N ALA A 101 -7.60 1.06 6.81
CA ALA A 101 -7.04 0.01 7.66
C ALA A 101 -5.66 -0.39 7.14
N ASN A 102 -4.65 -0.40 8.02
CA ASN A 102 -3.29 -0.73 7.62
C ASN A 102 -2.47 -1.30 8.79
N LEU A 103 -1.38 -2.00 8.48
CA LEU A 103 -0.42 -2.48 9.48
C LEU A 103 0.79 -1.55 9.62
N VAL A 104 0.98 -0.66 8.67
CA VAL A 104 2.07 0.33 8.65
C VAL A 104 1.50 1.73 8.49
N VAL A 105 2.25 2.72 8.94
CA VAL A 105 1.92 4.12 8.69
C VAL A 105 2.06 4.40 7.19
N GLY A 106 0.98 4.83 6.58
CA GLY A 106 0.91 5.08 5.14
C GLY A 106 0.69 6.55 4.78
N MET A 107 0.45 6.79 3.48
CA MET A 107 0.16 8.12 2.95
C MET A 107 -1.05 8.77 3.63
N GLN A 108 -2.08 8.00 3.94
CA GLN A 108 -3.31 8.46 4.60
C GLN A 108 -3.02 9.05 5.98
N ASP A 109 -2.19 8.36 6.79
CA ASP A 109 -1.82 8.81 8.13
C ASP A 109 -1.03 10.10 8.08
N ALA A 110 -0.08 10.19 7.14
CA ALA A 110 0.71 11.39 6.93
C ALA A 110 -0.16 12.57 6.49
N LEU A 111 -1.12 12.35 5.58
CA LEU A 111 -2.05 13.36 5.12
C LEU A 111 -2.93 13.85 6.28
N VAL A 112 -3.58 12.95 7.01
CA VAL A 112 -4.47 13.30 8.12
C VAL A 112 -3.68 14.01 9.24
N TYR A 113 -2.49 13.53 9.56
CA TYR A 113 -1.61 14.17 10.55
C TYR A 113 -1.28 15.61 10.18
N SER A 114 -1.00 15.90 8.91
CA SER A 114 -0.64 17.24 8.44
C SER A 114 -1.74 18.31 8.65
N PHE A 115 -2.99 17.89 8.76
CA PHE A 115 -4.13 18.75 9.15
C PHE A 115 -4.36 18.72 10.66
N THR A 116 -4.21 17.57 11.29
CA THR A 116 -4.55 17.39 12.70
C THR A 116 -3.57 18.13 13.62
N ASP A 117 -2.27 18.09 13.34
CA ASP A 117 -1.27 18.76 14.18
C ASP A 117 -1.47 20.28 14.24
N PRO A 118 -1.57 21.02 13.12
CA PRO A 118 -1.85 22.45 13.17
C PRO A 118 -3.18 22.77 13.86
N ALA A 119 -4.23 21.99 13.62
CA ALA A 119 -5.54 22.19 14.25
C ALA A 119 -5.48 21.97 15.77
N ALA A 120 -4.80 20.92 16.23
CA ALA A 120 -4.61 20.63 17.65
C ALA A 120 -3.86 21.76 18.37
N ARG A 121 -2.83 22.33 17.74
CA ARG A 121 -2.04 23.44 18.29
C ARG A 121 -2.82 24.75 18.40
N ILE A 122 -3.91 24.94 17.64
CA ILE A 122 -4.85 26.06 17.80
C ILE A 122 -5.60 25.93 19.12
N VAL A 123 -5.98 24.69 19.51
CA VAL A 123 -6.73 24.43 20.75
C VAL A 123 -5.81 24.50 21.97
N SER A 124 -4.65 23.86 21.91
CA SER A 124 -3.64 23.93 22.97
C SER A 124 -2.25 23.67 22.39
N LYS A 125 -1.30 24.54 22.78
CA LYS A 125 0.12 24.39 22.37
C LYS A 125 0.82 23.19 23.00
N ASP A 126 0.26 22.63 24.06
CA ASP A 126 0.84 21.50 24.81
C ASP A 126 0.37 20.14 24.28
N ILE A 127 -0.57 20.11 23.35
CA ILE A 127 -1.03 18.87 22.71
C ILE A 127 0.11 18.29 21.87
N LYS A 128 0.49 17.04 22.21
CA LYS A 128 1.45 16.27 21.44
C LYS A 128 0.72 15.38 20.45
N THR A 129 0.99 15.57 19.20
CA THR A 129 0.51 14.72 18.11
C THR A 129 1.69 14.08 17.38
N ASN A 130 1.46 12.95 16.73
CA ASN A 130 2.43 12.34 15.84
C ASN A 130 1.70 11.58 14.72
N VAL A 131 2.41 11.27 13.63
CA VAL A 131 1.83 10.62 12.46
C VAL A 131 1.27 9.21 12.75
N ALA A 132 1.81 8.53 13.78
CA ALA A 132 1.39 7.18 14.17
C ALA A 132 0.30 7.17 15.27
N MET A 133 -0.29 8.31 15.63
CA MET A 133 -1.25 8.39 16.74
C MET A 133 -2.46 7.48 16.59
N ASN A 134 -2.87 7.17 15.36
CA ASN A 134 -3.99 6.26 15.06
C ASN A 134 -3.54 4.82 14.75
N TRP A 135 -2.24 4.51 14.81
CA TRP A 135 -1.71 3.24 14.35
C TRP A 135 -2.38 2.01 15.01
N TYR A 136 -2.63 2.06 16.32
CA TYR A 136 -3.31 0.94 17.00
C TYR A 136 -4.73 0.70 16.46
N PHE A 137 -5.46 1.77 16.17
CA PHE A 137 -6.81 1.68 15.63
C PHE A 137 -6.81 1.11 14.21
N ILE A 138 -5.95 1.62 13.33
CA ILE A 138 -5.89 1.15 11.94
C ILE A 138 -5.39 -0.30 11.87
N ALA A 139 -4.44 -0.71 12.72
CA ALA A 139 -3.98 -2.09 12.79
C ALA A 139 -5.07 -3.03 13.34
N ALA A 140 -5.78 -2.64 14.38
CA ALA A 140 -6.93 -3.39 14.90
C ALA A 140 -8.03 -3.51 13.84
N SER A 141 -8.26 -2.49 13.01
CA SER A 141 -9.24 -2.52 11.92
C SER A 141 -8.93 -3.62 10.90
N VAL A 142 -7.66 -3.90 10.60
CA VAL A 142 -7.27 -5.03 9.72
C VAL A 142 -7.72 -6.36 10.31
N VAL A 143 -7.51 -6.55 11.63
CA VAL A 143 -7.90 -7.79 12.34
C VAL A 143 -9.42 -8.00 12.32
N VAL A 144 -10.20 -6.94 12.28
CA VAL A 144 -11.67 -7.01 12.21
C VAL A 144 -12.16 -7.18 10.77
N LEU A 145 -11.62 -6.37 9.85
CA LEU A 145 -12.09 -6.34 8.46
C LEU A 145 -11.76 -7.62 7.68
N LEU A 146 -10.56 -8.17 7.86
CA LEU A 146 -10.16 -9.38 7.14
C LEU A 146 -11.12 -10.56 7.39
N PRO A 147 -11.40 -10.99 8.64
CA PRO A 147 -12.34 -12.08 8.88
C PRO A 147 -13.77 -11.70 8.50
N THR A 148 -14.18 -10.44 8.65
CA THR A 148 -15.52 -9.99 8.26
C THR A 148 -15.74 -10.13 6.76
N ILE A 149 -14.84 -9.59 5.93
CA ILE A 149 -14.92 -9.69 4.48
C ILE A 149 -14.83 -11.17 4.05
N HIS A 150 -13.94 -11.94 4.68
CA HIS A 150 -13.80 -13.38 4.42
C HIS A 150 -15.11 -14.14 4.69
N LEU A 151 -15.74 -13.92 5.85
CA LEU A 151 -16.99 -14.57 6.22
C LEU A 151 -18.14 -14.16 5.29
N VAL A 152 -18.28 -12.87 5.00
CA VAL A 152 -19.30 -12.37 4.07
C VAL A 152 -19.11 -12.99 2.69
N THR A 153 -17.89 -12.99 2.18
CA THR A 153 -17.59 -13.58 0.86
C THR A 153 -17.92 -15.06 0.82
N THR A 154 -17.40 -15.83 1.79
CA THR A 154 -17.49 -17.31 1.75
C THR A 154 -18.87 -17.83 2.18
N LYS A 155 -19.57 -17.15 3.08
CA LYS A 155 -20.86 -17.62 3.64
C LYS A 155 -22.08 -16.98 2.98
N LEU A 156 -21.94 -15.80 2.38
CA LEU A 156 -23.08 -15.10 1.79
C LEU A 156 -22.94 -14.93 0.28
N ILE A 157 -21.81 -14.41 -0.22
CA ILE A 157 -21.66 -14.05 -1.63
C ILE A 157 -21.48 -15.30 -2.50
N ILE A 158 -20.49 -16.15 -2.21
CA ILE A 158 -20.21 -17.35 -2.99
C ILE A 158 -21.44 -18.28 -3.06
N PRO A 159 -22.14 -18.62 -1.94
CA PRO A 159 -23.30 -19.47 -2.01
C PRO A 159 -24.48 -18.88 -2.82
N ARG A 160 -24.64 -17.55 -2.81
CA ARG A 160 -25.72 -16.88 -3.55
C ARG A 160 -25.49 -16.80 -5.05
N LEU A 161 -24.24 -16.67 -5.47
CA LEU A 161 -23.88 -16.60 -6.90
C LEU A 161 -23.78 -17.98 -7.56
N GLY A 162 -23.58 -19.04 -6.75
CA GLY A 162 -23.42 -20.38 -7.26
C GLY A 162 -22.11 -20.62 -8.02
N ARG A 163 -22.10 -21.67 -8.86
CA ARG A 163 -20.95 -21.99 -9.70
C ARG A 163 -20.99 -21.17 -10.99
N TYR A 164 -19.84 -20.78 -11.46
CA TYR A 164 -19.71 -20.12 -12.76
C TYR A 164 -19.91 -21.15 -13.90
N ASP A 165 -20.73 -20.78 -14.89
CA ASP A 165 -20.92 -21.54 -16.11
C ASP A 165 -19.97 -21.03 -17.18
N GLU A 166 -18.89 -21.80 -17.43
CA GLU A 166 -17.86 -21.46 -18.40
C GLU A 166 -18.39 -21.36 -19.85
N SER A 167 -19.57 -21.94 -20.14
CA SER A 167 -20.18 -21.83 -21.46
C SER A 167 -20.64 -20.41 -21.81
N GLN A 168 -20.77 -19.54 -20.80
CA GLN A 168 -21.13 -18.13 -20.94
C GLN A 168 -19.90 -17.21 -21.01
N ALA A 169 -18.71 -17.75 -20.94
CA ALA A 169 -17.47 -16.99 -21.11
C ALA A 169 -17.36 -16.58 -22.59
N HIS A 170 -17.38 -15.26 -22.87
CA HIS A 170 -16.94 -14.77 -24.17
C HIS A 170 -15.44 -14.99 -24.31
N GLU A 171 -15.00 -15.47 -25.50
CA GLU A 171 -13.60 -15.75 -25.83
C GLU A 171 -12.67 -14.53 -25.74
N ASP A 172 -13.22 -13.32 -25.62
CA ASP A 172 -12.51 -12.04 -25.54
C ASP A 172 -12.02 -11.67 -24.11
N THR A 173 -11.99 -12.59 -23.17
CA THR A 173 -11.20 -12.34 -21.98
C THR A 173 -9.72 -12.39 -22.39
N GLU A 174 -9.22 -11.26 -22.92
CA GLU A 174 -7.78 -11.03 -22.99
C GLU A 174 -7.19 -11.56 -21.70
N GLU A 175 -6.22 -12.46 -21.82
CA GLU A 175 -5.37 -12.89 -20.70
C GLU A 175 -4.63 -11.67 -20.19
N THR A 176 -5.37 -10.77 -19.53
CA THR A 176 -4.83 -9.57 -18.94
C THR A 176 -3.84 -10.02 -17.88
N SER A 177 -2.63 -10.26 -18.37
CA SER A 177 -1.34 -10.23 -17.70
C SER A 177 -1.30 -10.67 -16.22
N SER A 178 -1.94 -11.81 -15.89
CA SER A 178 -1.64 -12.51 -14.61
C SER A 178 -0.27 -13.19 -14.64
N HIS A 179 0.42 -13.14 -15.78
CA HIS A 179 1.74 -13.72 -15.97
C HIS A 179 2.84 -12.72 -15.60
N ILE A 180 3.78 -13.21 -14.82
CA ILE A 180 5.02 -12.51 -14.51
C ILE A 180 6.10 -13.15 -15.37
N THR A 181 6.75 -12.35 -16.21
CA THR A 181 7.88 -12.80 -17.02
C THR A 181 9.09 -13.15 -16.16
N PRO A 182 10.03 -13.98 -16.64
CA PRO A 182 11.27 -14.23 -15.89
C PRO A 182 12.08 -12.98 -15.57
N GLN A 183 12.05 -11.98 -16.46
CA GLN A 183 12.70 -10.69 -16.23
C GLN A 183 12.04 -9.91 -15.10
N GLU A 184 10.72 -9.78 -15.11
CA GLU A 184 9.94 -9.13 -14.05
C GLU A 184 10.10 -9.83 -12.71
N ASN A 185 10.16 -11.17 -12.68
CA ASN A 185 10.38 -11.92 -11.45
C ASN A 185 11.79 -11.65 -10.87
N LYS A 186 12.81 -11.53 -11.72
CA LYS A 186 14.16 -11.11 -11.31
C LYS A 186 14.17 -9.67 -10.82
N ALA A 187 13.47 -8.77 -11.51
CA ALA A 187 13.30 -7.38 -11.09
C ALA A 187 12.62 -7.31 -9.71
N LEU A 188 11.51 -8.01 -9.50
CA LEU A 188 10.83 -8.08 -8.20
C LEU A 188 11.74 -8.58 -7.08
N PHE A 189 12.56 -9.61 -7.35
CA PHE A 189 13.49 -10.16 -6.36
C PHE A 189 14.48 -9.10 -5.86
N TRP A 190 15.17 -8.41 -6.78
CA TRP A 190 16.13 -7.37 -6.42
C TRP A 190 15.49 -6.13 -5.81
N THR A 191 14.32 -5.76 -6.29
CA THR A 191 13.52 -4.65 -5.73
C THR A 191 13.11 -4.95 -4.30
N ASN A 192 12.60 -6.15 -4.01
CA ASN A 192 12.22 -6.54 -2.65
C ASN A 192 13.44 -6.61 -1.72
N ILE A 193 14.60 -7.04 -2.22
CA ILE A 193 15.85 -6.98 -1.45
C ILE A 193 16.19 -5.52 -1.13
N SER A 194 16.13 -4.62 -2.11
CA SER A 194 16.44 -3.20 -1.88
C SER A 194 15.49 -2.57 -0.86
N PHE A 195 14.20 -2.90 -0.92
CA PHE A 195 13.20 -2.47 0.04
C PHE A 195 13.55 -2.94 1.47
N VAL A 196 13.85 -4.24 1.62
CA VAL A 196 14.24 -4.81 2.93
C VAL A 196 15.53 -4.17 3.43
N VAL A 197 16.52 -3.98 2.57
CA VAL A 197 17.79 -3.32 2.93
C VAL A 197 17.55 -1.90 3.43
N LEU A 198 16.70 -1.12 2.76
CA LEU A 198 16.36 0.24 3.20
C LEU A 198 15.68 0.24 4.57
N ILE A 199 14.73 -0.67 4.80
CA ILE A 199 14.06 -0.80 6.10
C ILE A 199 15.06 -1.21 7.19
N VAL A 200 15.93 -2.18 6.91
CA VAL A 200 16.96 -2.62 7.86
C VAL A 200 17.93 -1.48 8.17
N LEU A 201 18.38 -0.72 7.17
CA LEU A 201 19.22 0.46 7.37
C LEU A 201 18.53 1.52 8.22
N LEU A 202 17.25 1.80 7.98
CA LEU A 202 16.46 2.72 8.78
C LEU A 202 16.40 2.26 10.25
N ILE A 203 16.14 0.98 10.48
CA ILE A 203 16.11 0.38 11.82
C ILE A 203 17.50 0.51 12.49
N ILE A 204 18.56 0.13 11.79
CA ILE A 204 19.95 0.25 12.33
C ILE A 204 20.27 1.69 12.68
N CYS A 205 19.88 2.65 11.84
CA CYS A 205 20.05 4.07 12.15
C CYS A 205 19.20 4.54 13.33
N ALA A 206 18.05 3.93 13.61
CA ALA A 206 17.16 4.30 14.70
C ALA A 206 17.52 3.70 16.07
N ILE A 207 18.26 2.58 16.11
CA ILE A 207 18.61 1.86 17.35
C ILE A 207 19.48 2.68 18.29
N PRO A 208 20.58 3.33 17.88
CA PRO A 208 21.49 4.01 18.80
C PRO A 208 20.79 5.10 19.62
N GLU A 209 21.13 5.20 20.90
CA GLU A 209 20.55 6.21 21.80
C GLU A 209 20.86 7.65 21.37
N HIS A 210 22.00 7.87 20.70
CA HIS A 210 22.42 9.17 20.14
C HIS A 210 22.19 9.27 18.63
N SER A 211 21.21 8.50 18.09
CA SER A 211 20.88 8.57 16.69
C SER A 211 20.36 9.95 16.28
N PHE A 212 20.76 10.39 15.07
CA PHE A 212 20.22 11.61 14.48
C PHE A 212 18.70 11.52 14.16
N LEU A 213 18.11 10.31 14.20
CA LEU A 213 16.66 10.07 14.03
C LEU A 213 15.88 10.25 15.32
N ARG A 214 16.55 10.34 16.47
CA ARG A 214 15.93 10.52 17.78
C ARG A 214 15.90 11.99 18.20
N ASN A 215 14.94 12.32 19.05
CA ASN A 215 14.95 13.61 19.72
C ASN A 215 16.20 13.76 20.59
N ALA A 216 17.01 14.77 20.33
CA ALA A 216 18.29 14.98 21.02
C ALA A 216 18.15 15.24 22.54
N LYS A 217 16.96 15.68 23.00
CA LYS A 217 16.71 15.99 24.43
C LYS A 217 16.08 14.84 25.18
N THR A 218 15.15 14.11 24.56
CA THR A 218 14.37 13.05 25.22
C THR A 218 14.82 11.64 24.85
N GLY A 219 15.63 11.47 23.78
CA GLY A 219 15.96 10.16 23.22
C GLY A 219 14.78 9.45 22.54
N SER A 220 13.59 10.06 22.53
CA SER A 220 12.39 9.47 21.95
C SER A 220 12.48 9.37 20.43
N LEU A 221 11.90 8.29 19.86
CA LEU A 221 11.70 8.13 18.41
C LEU A 221 10.36 8.69 17.93
N LEU A 222 9.42 8.96 18.83
CA LEU A 222 8.04 9.34 18.51
C LEU A 222 7.74 10.79 18.90
N ASP A 223 8.30 11.30 20.01
CA ASP A 223 8.02 12.63 20.52
C ASP A 223 8.95 13.65 19.88
N ASP A 224 8.44 14.44 18.94
CA ASP A 224 9.16 15.51 18.25
C ASP A 224 10.54 15.08 17.74
N ALA A 225 10.59 13.85 17.25
CA ALA A 225 11.82 13.22 16.73
C ALA A 225 11.98 13.53 15.24
N PRO A 226 13.24 13.70 14.77
CA PRO A 226 13.52 13.83 13.34
C PRO A 226 12.96 12.69 12.48
N LEU A 227 12.89 11.46 13.04
CA LEU A 227 12.24 10.32 12.37
C LEU A 227 10.79 10.62 11.98
N ILE A 228 10.03 11.18 12.90
CA ILE A 228 8.60 11.49 12.69
C ILE A 228 8.42 12.75 11.85
N ASN A 229 9.23 13.78 12.13
CA ASN A 229 9.17 15.03 11.38
C ASN A 229 9.62 14.85 9.91
N GLY A 230 10.52 13.89 9.65
CA GLY A 230 11.01 13.52 8.32
C GLY A 230 10.28 12.33 7.67
N VAL A 231 9.14 11.91 8.18
CA VAL A 231 8.44 10.70 7.69
C VAL A 231 8.09 10.77 6.21
N GLY A 232 7.74 11.93 5.68
CA GLY A 232 7.48 12.12 4.23
C GLY A 232 8.70 11.78 3.38
N LEU A 233 9.88 12.30 3.75
CA LEU A 233 11.13 12.00 3.07
C LEU A 233 11.51 10.52 3.18
N ILE A 234 11.25 9.89 4.34
CA ILE A 234 11.50 8.46 4.52
C ILE A 234 10.62 7.64 3.58
N ILE A 235 9.32 7.94 3.53
CA ILE A 235 8.37 7.27 2.62
C ILE A 235 8.80 7.50 1.17
N LEU A 236 9.15 8.73 0.80
CA LEU A 236 9.68 9.04 -0.53
C LEU A 236 10.83 8.12 -0.90
N VAL A 237 11.88 8.03 -0.09
CA VAL A 237 13.08 7.23 -0.39
C VAL A 237 12.76 5.73 -0.42
N VAL A 238 11.96 5.25 0.54
CA VAL A 238 11.59 3.84 0.68
C VAL A 238 10.77 3.32 -0.51
N PHE A 239 10.03 4.18 -1.19
CA PHE A 239 9.27 3.78 -2.38
C PHE A 239 9.93 4.20 -3.69
N LEU A 240 10.54 5.37 -3.76
CA LEU A 240 11.23 5.86 -4.96
C LEU A 240 12.38 4.94 -5.37
N VAL A 241 13.24 4.55 -4.41
CA VAL A 241 14.41 3.71 -4.73
C VAL A 241 14.01 2.33 -5.23
N PRO A 242 13.17 1.54 -4.54
CA PRO A 242 12.71 0.26 -5.07
C PRO A 242 11.91 0.41 -6.37
N GLY A 243 11.02 1.40 -6.47
CA GLY A 243 10.25 1.65 -7.68
C GLY A 243 11.15 1.91 -8.89
N THR A 244 12.16 2.75 -8.73
CA THR A 244 13.15 3.02 -9.79
C THR A 244 13.96 1.77 -10.15
N ILE A 245 14.43 1.00 -9.15
CA ILE A 245 15.16 -0.26 -9.38
C ILE A 245 14.27 -1.24 -10.17
N TYR A 246 12.99 -1.37 -9.79
CA TYR A 246 12.06 -2.22 -10.52
C TYR A 246 11.91 -1.76 -11.97
N GLY A 247 11.60 -0.49 -12.19
CA GLY A 247 11.38 0.07 -13.51
C GLY A 247 12.58 -0.11 -14.46
N ILE A 248 13.80 0.06 -13.95
CA ILE A 248 15.03 -0.16 -14.73
C ILE A 248 15.23 -1.65 -15.05
N LEU A 249 15.08 -2.54 -14.07
CA LEU A 249 15.32 -3.98 -14.24
C LEU A 249 14.23 -4.68 -15.06
N SER A 250 12.98 -4.21 -14.97
CA SER A 250 11.88 -4.69 -15.80
C SER A 250 11.94 -4.19 -17.25
N GLY A 251 12.62 -3.04 -17.46
CA GLY A 251 12.73 -2.38 -18.76
C GLY A 251 11.59 -1.39 -19.04
N GLU A 252 10.75 -1.09 -18.03
CA GLU A 252 9.72 -0.05 -18.13
C GLU A 252 10.33 1.36 -18.17
N ILE A 253 11.39 1.59 -17.39
CA ILE A 253 12.13 2.84 -17.39
C ILE A 253 13.36 2.69 -18.30
N LYS A 254 13.31 3.32 -19.47
CA LYS A 254 14.43 3.32 -20.45
C LYS A 254 15.22 4.62 -20.44
N ASN A 255 14.58 5.71 -20.07
CA ASN A 255 15.17 7.05 -20.07
C ASN A 255 14.72 7.83 -18.82
N THR A 256 15.48 8.88 -18.49
CA THR A 256 15.13 9.81 -17.39
C THR A 256 13.80 10.53 -17.57
N LYS A 257 13.20 10.48 -18.76
CA LYS A 257 11.85 11.05 -19.03
C LYS A 257 10.73 10.09 -18.65
N ASP A 258 11.05 8.84 -18.38
CA ASP A 258 10.08 7.81 -18.01
C ASP A 258 9.84 7.76 -16.49
N LEU A 259 10.70 8.42 -15.73
CA LEU A 259 10.59 8.67 -14.29
C LEU A 259 9.67 9.87 -14.04
#